data_bdc427f7c5ca0ebe5662fbb7378008f8
#
_entry.id   bdc427f7c5ca0ebe5662fbb7378008f8
#
_cell.length_a   1.000
_cell.length_b   1.000
_cell.length_c   1.000
_cell.angle_alpha   90.00
_cell.angle_beta   90.00
_cell.angle_gamma   90.00
#
_symmetry.space_group_name_H-M   'P 1'
#
loop_
_entity.id
_entity.type
_entity.pdbx_description
1 polymer ?
#
loop_
_entity_poly.entity_id
_entity_poly.type
_entity_poly.pdbx_seq_one_letter_code
_entity_poly.pdbx_strand_id
1 'polypeptide(L)'
;ESPICNLENPNTRLVESIMKRVLIFDALNAYLRAYIVDPSISTHGDPIGGIKGFIKILQRHVRETKPDQIIIVWDGPNGSMKRKSIDKSYKEGRKPIRLNRAFHNLTDNEELQNKMWQQSRVIEYFNNMPIIQFMLPEIEADDVIAYITQLSRYDGWQKIIISNDRDFMQICDNETILWRPTKNEILNTERIVEQTGVHPTNMALARSIIGDTSDNLPGIKGAGFATVGKRLNFLSDSRSYTIDEVIEFCENTKSKLKFFTNIAENRSLIEHNYKMMQLYAPQMSVQSKIHVKESIENFECEFNKTEIIGMMRDDGFGELNWEVLKEN
;
A
#
# COMPACT_ATOMS: atom_id res chain seq x y z
N GLU A 1 46.83 14.04 -8.88
CA GLU A 1 47.02 15.48 -9.08
C GLU A 1 46.24 15.93 -10.29
N SER A 2 45.35 16.79 -10.06
CA SER A 2 44.68 17.89 -10.77
C SER A 2 43.16 17.80 -10.85
N PRO A 3 42.46 18.77 -10.29
CA PRO A 3 41.01 18.87 -10.43
C PRO A 3 40.68 19.50 -11.78
N ILE A 4 39.84 18.84 -12.54
CA ILE A 4 39.23 19.40 -13.75
C ILE A 4 38.21 20.43 -13.30
N CYS A 5 38.53 21.68 -13.59
CA CYS A 5 37.70 22.85 -13.41
C CYS A 5 36.49 22.74 -14.36
N ASN A 6 35.30 22.47 -13.84
CA ASN A 6 34.07 22.60 -14.61
C ASN A 6 33.73 24.07 -14.79
N LEU A 7 33.88 24.54 -16.02
CA LEU A 7 33.31 25.81 -16.47
C LEU A 7 31.77 25.64 -16.58
N GLU A 8 31.08 25.95 -15.49
CA GLU A 8 29.63 26.09 -15.51
C GLU A 8 29.24 27.31 -16.32
N ASN A 9 28.50 27.09 -17.40
CA ASN A 9 27.92 28.13 -18.23
C ASN A 9 26.82 28.83 -17.41
N PRO A 10 26.91 30.11 -17.05
CA PRO A 10 25.97 30.79 -16.15
C PRO A 10 24.56 30.97 -16.71
N ASN A 11 24.27 30.51 -17.94
CA ASN A 11 22.97 30.64 -18.58
C ASN A 11 22.16 29.33 -18.64
N THR A 12 22.62 28.27 -18.06
CA THR A 12 21.85 27.03 -17.90
C THR A 12 21.40 26.84 -16.45
N ARG A 13 20.76 27.82 -15.86
CA ARG A 13 19.75 27.54 -14.82
C ARG A 13 18.54 26.93 -15.53
N LEU A 14 18.64 25.69 -15.93
CA LEU A 14 17.51 24.80 -15.96
C LEU A 14 16.92 24.88 -14.56
N VAL A 15 15.73 25.47 -14.46
CA VAL A 15 14.87 25.30 -13.30
C VAL A 15 14.72 23.79 -13.22
N GLU A 16 15.49 23.13 -12.34
CA GLU A 16 15.19 21.77 -11.92
C GLU A 16 13.77 21.86 -11.38
N SER A 17 12.83 21.47 -12.19
CA SER A 17 11.44 21.29 -11.80
C SER A 17 11.51 20.28 -10.68
N ILE A 18 11.41 20.75 -9.43
CA ILE A 18 11.38 19.86 -8.27
C ILE A 18 10.20 18.95 -8.51
N MET A 19 10.49 17.66 -8.76
CA MET A 19 9.47 16.65 -9.03
C MET A 19 8.52 16.63 -7.85
N LYS A 20 7.24 16.95 -8.07
CA LYS A 20 6.21 16.91 -7.05
C LYS A 20 6.01 15.47 -6.55
N ARG A 21 5.61 15.35 -5.30
CA ARG A 21 5.45 14.05 -4.64
C ARG A 21 4.09 13.93 -3.99
N VAL A 22 3.45 12.78 -4.19
CA VAL A 22 2.27 12.39 -3.41
C VAL A 22 2.61 11.17 -2.56
N LEU A 23 2.31 11.28 -1.27
CA LEU A 23 2.49 10.21 -0.29
C LEU A 23 1.14 9.54 -0.06
N ILE A 24 1.06 8.23 -0.33
CA ILE A 24 -0.19 7.47 -0.27
C ILE A 24 -0.04 6.35 0.76
N PHE A 25 -0.83 6.42 1.83
CA PHE A 25 -0.81 5.41 2.89
C PHE A 25 -1.92 4.39 2.73
N ASP A 26 -1.55 3.12 2.78
CA ASP A 26 -2.43 2.03 3.17
C ASP A 26 -2.67 2.14 4.68
N ALA A 27 -3.78 2.75 5.04
CA ALA A 27 -4.02 3.24 6.39
C ALA A 27 -4.17 2.11 7.40
N LEU A 28 -4.94 1.07 7.06
CA LEU A 28 -5.18 -0.04 7.98
C LEU A 28 -3.89 -0.81 8.28
N ASN A 29 -3.05 -1.01 7.26
CA ASN A 29 -1.73 -1.64 7.42
C ASN A 29 -0.83 -0.84 8.37
N ALA A 30 -0.75 0.48 8.19
CA ALA A 30 0.04 1.37 9.05
C ALA A 30 -0.53 1.45 10.48
N TYR A 31 -1.85 1.61 10.61
CA TYR A 31 -2.54 1.71 11.89
C TYR A 31 -2.40 0.44 12.73
N LEU A 32 -2.69 -0.73 12.15
CA LEU A 32 -2.62 -1.99 12.88
C LEU A 32 -1.20 -2.31 13.35
N ARG A 33 -0.20 -1.94 12.54
CA ARG A 33 1.19 -2.04 12.96
C ARG A 33 1.48 -1.15 14.17
N ALA A 34 1.07 0.11 14.12
CA ALA A 34 1.24 1.04 15.23
C ALA A 34 0.54 0.52 16.50
N TYR A 35 -0.70 0.05 16.34
CA TYR A 35 -1.51 -0.52 17.41
C TYR A 35 -0.85 -1.70 18.13
N ILE A 36 -0.18 -2.58 17.38
CA ILE A 36 0.50 -3.75 17.97
C ILE A 36 1.80 -3.38 18.65
N VAL A 37 2.57 -2.45 18.07
CA VAL A 37 3.99 -2.25 18.41
C VAL A 37 4.19 -1.11 19.40
N ASP A 38 3.39 -0.04 19.34
CA ASP A 38 3.57 1.11 20.24
C ASP A 38 2.88 0.87 21.59
N PRO A 39 3.62 0.76 22.69
CA PRO A 39 3.08 0.47 24.03
C PRO A 39 2.56 1.71 24.76
N SER A 40 2.37 2.83 24.06
CA SER A 40 1.97 4.09 24.68
C SER A 40 0.62 3.99 25.38
N ILE A 41 0.56 4.55 26.59
CA ILE A 41 -0.63 4.65 27.42
C ILE A 41 -0.93 6.13 27.63
N SER A 42 -2.21 6.52 27.61
CA SER A 42 -2.67 7.86 27.92
C SER A 42 -2.51 8.17 29.40
N THR A 43 -2.65 9.44 29.79
CA THR A 43 -2.73 9.85 31.19
C THR A 43 -3.97 9.31 31.88
N HIS A 44 -4.95 8.82 31.14
CA HIS A 44 -6.17 8.17 31.64
C HIS A 44 -5.99 6.65 31.85
N GLY A 45 -4.86 6.09 31.44
CA GLY A 45 -4.56 4.66 31.58
C GLY A 45 -4.93 3.81 30.37
N ASP A 46 -5.49 4.39 29.29
CA ASP A 46 -5.91 3.68 28.09
C ASP A 46 -4.76 3.50 27.09
N PRO A 47 -4.67 2.36 26.40
CA PRO A 47 -3.75 2.20 25.28
C PRO A 47 -4.05 3.23 24.17
N ILE A 48 -3.03 3.95 23.72
CA ILE A 48 -3.10 4.96 22.64
C ILE A 48 -2.01 4.76 21.59
N GLY A 49 -1.34 3.61 21.60
CA GLY A 49 -0.23 3.33 20.70
C GLY A 49 -0.60 3.35 19.23
N GLY A 50 -1.84 2.97 18.88
CA GLY A 50 -2.35 3.06 17.52
C GLY A 50 -2.37 4.49 16.99
N ILE A 51 -2.85 5.43 17.81
CA ILE A 51 -2.90 6.86 17.48
C ILE A 51 -1.47 7.43 17.42
N LYS A 52 -0.74 7.36 18.51
CA LYS A 52 0.64 7.93 18.61
C LYS A 52 1.58 7.31 17.59
N GLY A 53 1.54 6.00 17.45
CA GLY A 53 2.41 5.27 16.54
C GLY A 53 2.13 5.61 15.08
N PHE A 54 0.86 5.71 14.67
CA PHE A 54 0.52 6.07 13.30
C PHE A 54 0.97 7.52 12.97
N ILE A 55 0.68 8.45 13.87
CA ILE A 55 1.12 9.84 13.68
C ILE A 55 2.65 9.92 13.56
N LYS A 56 3.39 9.19 14.40
CA LYS A 56 4.87 9.13 14.30
C LYS A 56 5.34 8.53 12.96
N ILE A 57 4.68 7.48 12.50
CA ILE A 57 4.97 6.87 11.19
C ILE A 57 4.73 7.90 10.08
N LEU A 58 3.60 8.59 10.10
CA LEU A 58 3.28 9.64 9.14
C LEU A 58 4.33 10.77 9.17
N GLN A 59 4.62 11.33 10.33
CA GLN A 59 5.62 12.40 10.50
C GLN A 59 7.00 12.00 10.00
N ARG A 60 7.41 10.75 10.24
CA ARG A 60 8.68 10.23 9.73
C ARG A 60 8.71 10.27 8.20
N HIS A 61 7.69 9.71 7.54
CA HIS A 61 7.66 9.63 6.09
C HIS A 61 7.51 11.02 5.44
N VAL A 62 6.74 11.92 6.05
CA VAL A 62 6.64 13.32 5.59
C VAL A 62 8.00 14.02 5.63
N ARG A 63 8.76 13.90 6.74
CA ARG A 63 10.12 14.48 6.84
C ARG A 63 11.08 13.91 5.80
N GLU A 64 11.01 12.60 5.55
CA GLU A 64 11.92 11.91 4.65
C GLU A 64 11.58 12.15 3.17
N THR A 65 10.30 12.30 2.83
CA THR A 65 9.84 12.43 1.44
C THR A 65 9.51 13.85 1.02
N LYS A 66 9.17 14.73 1.97
CA LYS A 66 8.71 16.11 1.73
C LYS A 66 7.64 16.14 0.62
N PRO A 67 6.47 15.51 0.83
CA PRO A 67 5.45 15.39 -0.19
C PRO A 67 4.70 16.71 -0.35
N ASP A 68 4.25 16.99 -1.56
CA ASP A 68 3.33 18.10 -1.87
C ASP A 68 1.88 17.75 -1.51
N GLN A 69 1.55 16.48 -1.39
CA GLN A 69 0.23 16.01 -1.02
C GLN A 69 0.29 14.68 -0.25
N ILE A 70 -0.60 14.54 0.73
CA ILE A 70 -0.71 13.34 1.56
C ILE A 70 -2.12 12.77 1.39
N ILE A 71 -2.20 11.48 1.08
CA ILE A 71 -3.46 10.74 0.95
C ILE A 71 -3.41 9.53 1.86
N ILE A 72 -4.45 9.33 2.64
CA ILE A 72 -4.60 8.18 3.53
C ILE A 72 -5.84 7.42 3.10
N VAL A 73 -5.68 6.14 2.80
CA VAL A 73 -6.75 5.29 2.29
C VAL A 73 -7.04 4.17 3.28
N TRP A 74 -8.28 4.15 3.78
CA TRP A 74 -8.81 3.12 4.68
C TRP A 74 -9.61 2.09 3.90
N ASP A 75 -9.59 0.85 4.35
CA ASP A 75 -10.57 -0.13 3.89
C ASP A 75 -11.98 0.33 4.25
N GLY A 76 -12.85 0.33 3.26
CA GLY A 76 -14.25 0.68 3.48
C GLY A 76 -15.01 -0.40 4.26
N PRO A 77 -16.11 -0.05 4.92
CA PRO A 77 -17.03 -1.04 5.47
C PRO A 77 -17.42 -2.05 4.39
N ASN A 78 -17.31 -3.34 4.70
CA ASN A 78 -17.54 -4.43 3.74
C ASN A 78 -16.64 -4.40 2.48
N GLY A 79 -15.43 -3.83 2.57
CA GLY A 79 -14.51 -3.65 1.44
C GLY A 79 -14.28 -4.91 0.61
N SER A 80 -14.13 -6.06 1.27
CA SER A 80 -13.92 -7.36 0.60
C SER A 80 -15.19 -8.00 0.02
N MET A 81 -16.37 -7.35 0.10
CA MET A 81 -17.65 -7.97 -0.30
C MET A 81 -17.65 -8.39 -1.77
N LYS A 82 -17.12 -7.58 -2.68
CA LYS A 82 -17.03 -7.92 -4.11
C LYS A 82 -16.18 -9.17 -4.35
N ARG A 83 -14.99 -9.26 -3.73
CA ARG A 83 -14.12 -10.43 -3.85
C ARG A 83 -14.75 -11.65 -3.17
N LYS A 84 -15.41 -11.50 -2.02
CA LYS A 84 -16.17 -12.58 -1.36
C LYS A 84 -17.38 -13.05 -2.14
N SER A 85 -17.99 -12.23 -2.99
CA SER A 85 -19.07 -12.66 -3.88
C SER A 85 -18.57 -13.59 -5.00
N ILE A 86 -17.30 -13.48 -5.36
CA ILE A 86 -16.63 -14.34 -6.34
C ILE A 86 -16.07 -15.60 -5.66
N ASP A 87 -15.45 -15.43 -4.50
CA ASP A 87 -14.89 -16.51 -3.68
C ASP A 87 -15.24 -16.30 -2.21
N LYS A 88 -16.12 -17.13 -1.68
CA LYS A 88 -16.58 -17.04 -0.30
C LYS A 88 -15.47 -17.29 0.72
N SER A 89 -14.44 -18.05 0.35
CA SER A 89 -13.29 -18.36 1.21
C SER A 89 -12.28 -17.21 1.29
N TYR A 90 -12.41 -16.19 0.44
CA TYR A 90 -11.50 -15.05 0.40
C TYR A 90 -11.39 -14.37 1.77
N LYS A 91 -10.18 -14.30 2.31
CA LYS A 91 -9.87 -13.73 3.65
C LYS A 91 -10.63 -14.40 4.81
N GLU A 92 -11.19 -15.62 4.62
CA GLU A 92 -11.85 -16.36 5.67
C GLU A 92 -10.83 -16.86 6.70
N GLY A 93 -11.22 -16.85 7.99
CA GLY A 93 -10.38 -17.36 9.09
C GLY A 93 -9.16 -16.49 9.44
N ARG A 94 -9.02 -15.29 8.91
CA ARG A 94 -8.01 -14.34 9.37
C ARG A 94 -8.18 -14.09 10.87
N LYS A 95 -7.12 -14.34 11.65
CA LYS A 95 -7.14 -14.10 13.09
C LYS A 95 -7.22 -12.61 13.38
N PRO A 96 -8.03 -12.19 14.38
CA PRO A 96 -8.05 -10.81 14.83
C PRO A 96 -6.64 -10.37 15.26
N ILE A 97 -6.27 -9.17 14.84
CA ILE A 97 -5.02 -8.55 15.28
C ILE A 97 -5.21 -8.06 16.71
N ARG A 98 -4.28 -8.44 17.59
CA ARG A 98 -4.32 -8.18 19.01
C ARG A 98 -3.14 -7.34 19.46
N LEU A 99 -3.36 -6.56 20.54
CA LEU A 99 -2.28 -5.90 21.27
C LEU A 99 -1.25 -6.90 21.77
N ASN A 100 -0.02 -6.43 21.96
CA ASN A 100 0.96 -7.19 22.71
C ASN A 100 0.55 -7.22 24.19
N ARG A 101 -0.06 -8.31 24.63
CA ARG A 101 -0.58 -8.49 25.99
C ARG A 101 0.47 -8.41 27.11
N ALA A 102 1.75 -8.40 26.77
CA ALA A 102 2.79 -8.12 27.76
C ALA A 102 2.69 -6.72 28.38
N PHE A 103 1.98 -5.81 27.73
CA PHE A 103 1.85 -4.42 28.16
C PHE A 103 0.44 -4.04 28.65
N HIS A 104 -0.59 -4.85 28.41
CA HIS A 104 -1.98 -4.48 28.71
C HIS A 104 -2.81 -5.67 29.20
N ASN A 105 -3.59 -5.44 30.26
CA ASN A 105 -4.50 -6.44 30.86
C ASN A 105 -5.96 -6.21 30.40
N LEU A 106 -6.19 -6.03 29.11
CA LEU A 106 -7.54 -5.86 28.57
C LEU A 106 -8.17 -7.23 28.26
N THR A 107 -9.49 -7.32 28.47
CA THR A 107 -10.30 -8.41 27.92
C THR A 107 -10.40 -8.27 26.40
N ASP A 108 -10.78 -9.34 25.71
CA ASP A 108 -10.92 -9.35 24.24
C ASP A 108 -11.90 -8.27 23.73
N ASN A 109 -12.96 -8.00 24.50
CA ASN A 109 -13.95 -6.99 24.15
C ASN A 109 -13.40 -5.57 24.38
N GLU A 110 -12.76 -5.32 25.50
CA GLU A 110 -12.11 -4.03 25.79
C GLU A 110 -11.03 -3.70 24.77
N GLU A 111 -10.24 -4.69 24.37
CA GLU A 111 -9.23 -4.56 23.34
C GLU A 111 -9.85 -4.19 21.98
N LEU A 112 -10.96 -4.84 21.62
CA LEU A 112 -11.68 -4.55 20.39
C LEU A 112 -12.24 -3.11 20.41
N GLN A 113 -12.88 -2.71 21.50
CA GLN A 113 -13.43 -1.36 21.67
C GLN A 113 -12.34 -0.30 21.62
N ASN A 114 -11.22 -0.52 22.32
CA ASN A 114 -10.08 0.37 22.31
C ASN A 114 -9.48 0.50 20.89
N LYS A 115 -9.34 -0.60 20.16
CA LYS A 115 -8.87 -0.60 18.78
C LYS A 115 -9.78 0.25 17.86
N MET A 116 -11.09 0.07 17.96
CA MET A 116 -12.05 0.82 17.16
C MET A 116 -12.04 2.31 17.53
N TRP A 117 -11.97 2.61 18.83
CA TRP A 117 -11.87 3.99 19.31
C TRP A 117 -10.61 4.67 18.79
N GLN A 118 -9.45 4.05 18.92
CA GLN A 118 -8.20 4.63 18.42
C GLN A 118 -8.24 4.86 16.89
N GLN A 119 -8.81 3.94 16.14
CA GLN A 119 -8.96 4.10 14.68
C GLN A 119 -9.84 5.32 14.35
N SER A 120 -10.98 5.46 15.01
CA SER A 120 -11.86 6.60 14.82
C SER A 120 -11.17 7.92 15.19
N ARG A 121 -10.44 7.94 16.31
CA ARG A 121 -9.69 9.14 16.73
C ARG A 121 -8.59 9.52 15.77
N VAL A 122 -7.85 8.56 15.22
CA VAL A 122 -6.84 8.82 14.18
C VAL A 122 -7.47 9.51 12.97
N ILE A 123 -8.63 9.03 12.52
CA ILE A 123 -9.36 9.65 11.40
C ILE A 123 -9.74 11.09 11.74
N GLU A 124 -10.23 11.35 12.96
CA GLU A 124 -10.57 12.69 13.41
C GLU A 124 -9.33 13.61 13.49
N TYR A 125 -8.20 13.12 13.99
CA TYR A 125 -6.95 13.88 13.96
C TYR A 125 -6.56 14.27 12.54
N PHE A 126 -6.61 13.32 11.60
CA PHE A 126 -6.24 13.58 10.21
C PHE A 126 -7.22 14.49 9.47
N ASN A 127 -8.50 14.54 9.87
CA ASN A 127 -9.46 15.51 9.35
C ASN A 127 -9.12 16.97 9.71
N ASN A 128 -8.29 17.17 10.74
CA ASN A 128 -7.81 18.49 11.15
C ASN A 128 -6.41 18.83 10.60
N MET A 129 -5.89 18.03 9.68
CA MET A 129 -4.58 18.15 9.05
C MET A 129 -4.70 18.28 7.53
N PRO A 130 -3.65 18.76 6.84
CA PRO A 130 -3.62 18.85 5.38
C PRO A 130 -3.51 17.48 4.71
N ILE A 131 -4.47 16.61 4.97
CA ILE A 131 -4.48 15.21 4.56
C ILE A 131 -5.82 14.88 3.91
N ILE A 132 -5.77 14.27 2.72
CA ILE A 132 -6.95 13.71 2.08
C ILE A 132 -7.18 12.30 2.61
N GLN A 133 -8.39 12.00 3.06
CA GLN A 133 -8.74 10.66 3.52
C GLN A 133 -9.82 10.03 2.64
N PHE A 134 -9.66 8.74 2.33
CA PHE A 134 -10.69 7.93 1.68
C PHE A 134 -11.03 6.71 2.51
N MET A 135 -12.33 6.46 2.65
CA MET A 135 -12.91 5.22 3.19
C MET A 135 -14.20 4.95 2.41
N LEU A 136 -14.11 4.15 1.35
CA LEU A 136 -15.22 3.94 0.43
C LEU A 136 -15.96 2.64 0.75
N PRO A 137 -17.27 2.65 0.99
CA PRO A 137 -18.04 1.44 1.28
C PRO A 137 -17.87 0.38 0.17
N GLU A 138 -17.73 -0.86 0.57
CA GLU A 138 -17.60 -2.03 -0.31
C GLU A 138 -16.37 -2.03 -1.24
N ILE A 139 -15.38 -1.20 -0.94
CA ILE A 139 -14.13 -1.10 -1.71
C ILE A 139 -12.95 -1.27 -0.78
N GLU A 140 -12.00 -2.12 -1.16
CA GLU A 140 -10.73 -2.28 -0.45
C GLU A 140 -9.80 -1.09 -0.74
N ALA A 141 -8.97 -0.75 0.23
CA ALA A 141 -7.99 0.34 0.11
C ALA A 141 -7.07 0.15 -1.11
N ASP A 142 -6.72 -1.11 -1.43
CA ASP A 142 -5.83 -1.46 -2.53
C ASP A 142 -6.36 -0.97 -3.88
N ASP A 143 -7.66 -1.16 -4.13
CA ASP A 143 -8.31 -0.70 -5.36
C ASP A 143 -8.32 0.83 -5.46
N VAL A 144 -8.56 1.51 -4.32
CA VAL A 144 -8.56 2.99 -4.28
C VAL A 144 -7.14 3.53 -4.51
N ILE A 145 -6.14 2.95 -3.84
CA ILE A 145 -4.72 3.32 -4.01
C ILE A 145 -4.29 3.12 -5.47
N ALA A 146 -4.60 1.96 -6.04
CA ALA A 146 -4.29 1.66 -7.43
C ALA A 146 -4.96 2.65 -8.40
N TYR A 147 -6.20 3.04 -8.14
CA TYR A 147 -6.88 4.06 -8.94
C TYR A 147 -6.21 5.44 -8.82
N ILE A 148 -5.84 5.85 -7.61
CA ILE A 148 -5.17 7.13 -7.37
C ILE A 148 -3.86 7.22 -8.16
N THR A 149 -3.07 6.14 -8.20
CA THR A 149 -1.79 6.14 -8.95
C THR A 149 -1.97 6.28 -10.46
N GLN A 150 -3.17 5.98 -10.99
CA GLN A 150 -3.51 6.08 -12.41
C GLN A 150 -4.15 7.42 -12.80
N LEU A 151 -4.39 8.32 -11.84
CA LEU A 151 -5.00 9.62 -12.15
C LEU A 151 -4.01 10.51 -12.90
N SER A 152 -4.47 11.10 -14.02
CA SER A 152 -3.68 12.06 -14.80
C SER A 152 -3.26 13.30 -14.00
N ARG A 153 -3.92 13.60 -12.90
CA ARG A 153 -3.52 14.62 -11.92
C ARG A 153 -2.10 14.42 -11.41
N TYR A 154 -1.65 13.16 -11.34
CA TYR A 154 -0.33 12.77 -10.83
C TYR A 154 0.65 12.35 -11.92
N ASP A 155 0.37 12.65 -13.20
CA ASP A 155 1.35 12.46 -14.25
C ASP A 155 2.57 13.37 -13.98
N GLY A 156 3.76 12.78 -14.04
CA GLY A 156 5.00 13.47 -13.71
C GLY A 156 5.27 13.66 -12.21
N TRP A 157 4.40 13.18 -11.33
CA TRP A 157 4.64 13.18 -9.89
C TRP A 157 5.28 11.86 -9.44
N GLN A 158 6.18 11.94 -8.47
CA GLN A 158 6.58 10.73 -7.75
C GLN A 158 5.46 10.30 -6.79
N LYS A 159 4.92 9.13 -7.02
CA LYS A 159 3.91 8.49 -6.19
C LYS A 159 4.60 7.51 -5.23
N ILE A 160 4.46 7.73 -3.93
CA ILE A 160 5.10 6.93 -2.88
C ILE A 160 4.03 6.21 -2.08
N ILE A 161 3.91 4.91 -2.28
CA ILE A 161 2.96 4.06 -1.54
C ILE A 161 3.63 3.56 -0.27
N ILE A 162 3.00 3.78 0.87
CA ILE A 162 3.44 3.27 2.17
C ILE A 162 2.58 2.08 2.57
N SER A 163 3.08 0.88 2.35
CA SER A 163 2.43 -0.38 2.75
C SER A 163 3.44 -1.52 2.84
N ASN A 164 3.14 -2.53 3.65
CA ASN A 164 3.91 -3.79 3.64
C ASN A 164 3.36 -4.80 2.65
N ASP A 165 2.22 -4.51 2.02
CA ASP A 165 1.60 -5.40 1.06
C ASP A 165 2.42 -5.48 -0.24
N ARG A 166 2.68 -6.71 -0.68
CA ARG A 166 3.42 -6.98 -1.91
C ARG A 166 2.57 -6.83 -3.17
N ASP A 167 1.25 -6.79 -3.01
CA ASP A 167 0.37 -6.64 -4.15
C ASP A 167 0.56 -5.30 -4.86
N PHE A 168 1.01 -4.27 -4.12
CA PHE A 168 1.39 -2.99 -4.71
C PHE A 168 2.62 -3.02 -5.61
N MET A 169 3.43 -4.09 -5.60
CA MET A 169 4.55 -4.23 -6.55
C MET A 169 4.07 -4.19 -8.01
N GLN A 170 2.85 -4.61 -8.29
CA GLN A 170 2.28 -4.65 -9.65
C GLN A 170 1.97 -3.27 -10.24
N ILE A 171 1.84 -2.25 -9.39
CA ILE A 171 1.55 -0.87 -9.81
C ILE A 171 2.77 0.07 -9.69
N CYS A 172 3.94 -0.49 -9.35
CA CYS A 172 5.19 0.25 -9.39
C CYS A 172 5.65 0.45 -10.85
N ASP A 173 6.12 1.66 -11.12
CA ASP A 173 6.65 2.07 -12.42
C ASP A 173 7.77 3.11 -12.25
N ASN A 174 8.08 3.90 -13.27
CA ASN A 174 9.11 4.94 -13.21
C ASN A 174 8.76 6.10 -12.25
N GLU A 175 7.47 6.29 -11.95
CA GLU A 175 6.97 7.36 -11.10
C GLU A 175 6.43 6.84 -9.76
N THR A 176 6.08 5.56 -9.68
CA THR A 176 5.43 4.92 -8.52
C THR A 176 6.38 3.96 -7.84
N ILE A 177 6.62 4.18 -6.54
CA ILE A 177 7.45 3.31 -5.70
C ILE A 177 6.65 2.81 -4.50
N LEU A 178 7.03 1.64 -4.00
CA LEU A 178 6.49 1.05 -2.79
C LEU A 178 7.51 1.13 -1.66
N TRP A 179 7.19 1.83 -0.58
CA TRP A 179 7.98 1.83 0.63
C TRP A 179 7.37 0.88 1.66
N ARG A 180 8.13 -0.11 2.05
CA ARG A 180 7.72 -1.14 3.03
C ARG A 180 8.29 -0.84 4.41
N PRO A 181 7.50 -0.23 5.32
CA PRO A 181 8.02 0.27 6.59
C PRO A 181 8.61 -0.81 7.50
N THR A 182 8.05 -2.04 7.49
CA THR A 182 8.52 -3.14 8.34
C THR A 182 9.94 -3.56 8.02
N LYS A 183 10.30 -3.54 6.74
CA LYS A 183 11.65 -3.89 6.26
C LYS A 183 12.54 -2.68 6.06
N ASN A 184 11.99 -1.48 6.22
CA ASN A 184 12.63 -0.22 5.84
C ASN A 184 13.19 -0.26 4.41
N GLU A 185 12.38 -0.74 3.48
CA GLU A 185 12.77 -1.09 2.12
C GLU A 185 11.95 -0.27 1.12
N ILE A 186 12.64 0.35 0.16
CA ILE A 186 12.01 1.06 -0.96
C ILE A 186 12.17 0.18 -2.20
N LEU A 187 11.04 -0.14 -2.83
CA LEU A 187 10.96 -0.94 -4.04
C LEU A 187 10.55 -0.06 -5.22
N ASN A 188 11.47 0.06 -6.17
CA ASN A 188 11.23 0.56 -7.52
C ASN A 188 11.23 -0.62 -8.51
N THR A 189 11.04 -0.36 -9.79
CA THR A 189 11.01 -1.39 -10.83
C THR A 189 12.26 -2.27 -10.81
N GLU A 190 13.47 -1.69 -10.75
CA GLU A 190 14.72 -2.44 -10.80
C GLU A 190 14.86 -3.38 -9.59
N ARG A 191 14.58 -2.89 -8.40
CA ARG A 191 14.65 -3.71 -7.17
C ARG A 191 13.61 -4.81 -7.13
N ILE A 192 12.42 -4.57 -7.67
CA ILE A 192 11.38 -5.60 -7.78
C ILE A 192 11.86 -6.71 -8.70
N VAL A 193 12.39 -6.38 -9.88
CA VAL A 193 12.96 -7.37 -10.82
C VAL A 193 14.14 -8.12 -10.20
N GLU A 194 15.03 -7.41 -9.52
CA GLU A 194 16.18 -8.02 -8.85
C GLU A 194 15.76 -9.04 -7.78
N GLN A 195 14.75 -8.72 -6.98
CA GLN A 195 14.29 -9.57 -5.88
C GLN A 195 13.41 -10.73 -6.32
N THR A 196 12.62 -10.54 -7.36
CA THR A 196 11.56 -11.48 -7.74
C THR A 196 11.81 -12.17 -9.07
N GLY A 197 12.65 -11.61 -9.93
CA GLY A 197 12.81 -12.03 -11.32
C GLY A 197 11.61 -11.69 -12.21
N VAL A 198 10.70 -10.80 -11.73
CA VAL A 198 9.46 -10.45 -12.41
C VAL A 198 9.34 -8.94 -12.50
N HIS A 199 9.04 -8.42 -13.69
CA HIS A 199 8.76 -7.00 -13.88
C HIS A 199 7.40 -6.64 -13.28
N PRO A 200 7.19 -5.44 -12.69
CA PRO A 200 5.90 -5.00 -12.16
C PRO A 200 4.73 -5.24 -13.09
N THR A 201 4.87 -4.98 -14.38
CA THR A 201 3.84 -5.23 -15.41
C THR A 201 3.31 -6.67 -15.42
N ASN A 202 4.15 -7.64 -15.06
CA ASN A 202 3.82 -9.06 -15.03
C ASN A 202 3.60 -9.59 -13.60
N MET A 203 3.62 -8.72 -12.60
CA MET A 203 3.55 -9.13 -11.20
C MET A 203 2.20 -9.76 -10.85
N ALA A 204 1.09 -9.20 -11.34
CA ALA A 204 -0.24 -9.78 -11.13
C ALA A 204 -0.34 -11.21 -11.71
N LEU A 205 0.25 -11.43 -12.89
CA LEU A 205 0.32 -12.74 -13.53
C LEU A 205 1.20 -13.73 -12.73
N ALA A 206 2.38 -13.30 -12.28
CA ALA A 206 3.23 -14.13 -11.43
C ALA A 206 2.55 -14.48 -10.11
N ARG A 207 1.91 -13.51 -9.47
CA ARG A 207 1.15 -13.71 -8.22
C ARG A 207 -0.02 -14.65 -8.41
N SER A 208 -0.72 -14.62 -9.53
CA SER A 208 -1.82 -15.55 -9.81
C SER A 208 -1.37 -17.00 -9.90
N ILE A 209 -0.13 -17.24 -10.34
CA ILE A 209 0.50 -18.58 -10.37
C ILE A 209 0.98 -18.98 -8.95
N ILE A 210 1.58 -18.05 -8.21
CA ILE A 210 2.11 -18.29 -6.87
C ILE A 210 0.99 -18.48 -5.84
N GLY A 211 -0.12 -17.74 -6.00
CA GLY A 211 -1.21 -17.66 -5.03
C GLY A 211 -0.89 -16.78 -3.83
N ASP A 212 -1.86 -16.66 -2.92
CA ASP A 212 -1.73 -15.99 -1.63
C ASP A 212 -2.46 -16.77 -0.53
N THR A 213 -1.70 -17.43 0.30
CA THR A 213 -2.27 -18.22 1.41
C THR A 213 -2.93 -17.35 2.49
N SER A 214 -2.52 -16.08 2.62
CA SER A 214 -3.12 -15.14 3.58
C SER A 214 -4.55 -14.76 3.18
N ASP A 215 -4.85 -14.83 1.90
CA ASP A 215 -6.16 -14.54 1.31
C ASP A 215 -6.95 -15.80 0.93
N ASN A 216 -6.45 -16.97 1.30
CA ASN A 216 -6.98 -18.28 0.91
C ASN A 216 -7.02 -18.51 -0.62
N LEU A 217 -6.08 -17.91 -1.35
CA LEU A 217 -5.92 -18.11 -2.78
C LEU A 217 -4.79 -19.14 -3.02
N PRO A 218 -5.13 -20.41 -3.28
CA PRO A 218 -4.12 -21.44 -3.50
C PRO A 218 -3.33 -21.18 -4.78
N GLY A 219 -2.03 -21.41 -4.73
CA GLY A 219 -1.14 -21.30 -5.89
C GLY A 219 -0.79 -22.66 -6.50
N ILE A 220 -0.07 -22.63 -7.60
CA ILE A 220 0.49 -23.82 -8.25
C ILE A 220 1.56 -24.42 -7.34
N LYS A 221 1.47 -25.73 -7.12
CA LYS A 221 2.42 -26.46 -6.26
C LYS A 221 3.88 -26.26 -6.74
N GLY A 222 4.69 -25.76 -5.84
CA GLY A 222 6.11 -25.49 -6.10
C GLY A 222 6.39 -24.15 -6.80
N ALA A 223 5.37 -23.34 -7.02
CA ALA A 223 5.52 -21.99 -7.53
C ALA A 223 5.77 -21.00 -6.36
N GLY A 224 6.90 -20.33 -6.42
CA GLY A 224 7.27 -19.19 -5.60
C GLY A 224 8.02 -18.21 -6.47
N PHE A 225 8.28 -16.98 -6.01
CA PHE A 225 8.96 -15.97 -6.82
C PHE A 225 10.28 -16.47 -7.42
N ALA A 226 11.13 -17.12 -6.61
CA ALA A 226 12.39 -17.67 -7.10
C ALA A 226 12.21 -18.71 -8.23
N THR A 227 11.16 -19.53 -8.14
CA THR A 227 10.86 -20.55 -9.15
C THR A 227 10.27 -19.92 -10.40
N VAL A 228 9.28 -19.03 -10.23
CA VAL A 228 8.61 -18.32 -11.33
C VAL A 228 9.62 -17.47 -12.09
N GLY A 229 10.37 -16.60 -11.40
CA GLY A 229 11.37 -15.73 -12.02
C GLY A 229 12.47 -16.50 -12.77
N LYS A 230 12.88 -17.68 -12.26
CA LYS A 230 13.88 -18.51 -12.92
C LYS A 230 13.34 -19.27 -14.12
N ARG A 231 12.11 -19.78 -14.06
CA ARG A 231 11.55 -20.70 -15.07
C ARG A 231 10.70 -20.01 -16.12
N LEU A 232 10.10 -18.90 -15.78
CA LEU A 232 9.36 -18.00 -16.65
C LEU A 232 10.11 -16.67 -16.75
N ASN A 233 11.40 -16.74 -17.08
CA ASN A 233 12.31 -15.59 -17.04
C ASN A 233 11.92 -14.45 -17.99
N PHE A 234 11.09 -14.72 -19.00
CA PHE A 234 10.52 -13.69 -19.86
C PHE A 234 9.58 -12.72 -19.10
N LEU A 235 9.06 -13.12 -17.93
CA LEU A 235 8.26 -12.22 -17.09
C LEU A 235 9.08 -11.08 -16.46
N SER A 236 10.42 -11.10 -16.59
CA SER A 236 11.29 -9.98 -16.21
C SER A 236 11.28 -8.83 -17.23
N ASP A 237 10.75 -9.06 -18.42
CA ASP A 237 10.62 -8.02 -19.45
C ASP A 237 9.51 -7.01 -19.09
N SER A 238 9.66 -5.76 -19.54
CA SER A 238 8.66 -4.70 -19.38
C SER A 238 7.39 -4.94 -20.22
N ARG A 239 7.44 -5.85 -21.19
CA ARG A 239 6.27 -6.28 -21.97
C ARG A 239 5.26 -6.98 -21.06
N SER A 240 3.98 -6.67 -21.24
CA SER A 240 2.90 -7.41 -20.59
C SER A 240 2.67 -8.74 -21.29
N TYR A 241 2.64 -9.81 -20.51
CA TYR A 241 2.30 -11.16 -20.96
C TYR A 241 0.91 -11.55 -20.49
N THR A 242 0.23 -12.38 -21.29
CA THR A 242 -1.09 -12.92 -20.97
C THR A 242 -1.00 -14.28 -20.31
N ILE A 243 -2.08 -14.73 -19.68
CA ILE A 243 -2.20 -16.11 -19.17
C ILE A 243 -2.05 -17.11 -20.32
N ASP A 244 -2.62 -16.83 -21.49
CA ASP A 244 -2.54 -17.68 -22.67
C ASP A 244 -1.08 -17.91 -23.11
N GLU A 245 -0.28 -16.84 -23.20
CA GLU A 245 1.14 -16.93 -23.56
C GLU A 245 1.93 -17.78 -22.57
N VAL A 246 1.63 -17.67 -21.28
CA VAL A 246 2.30 -18.49 -20.24
C VAL A 246 1.88 -19.96 -20.35
N ILE A 247 0.61 -20.23 -20.57
CA ILE A 247 0.10 -21.60 -20.74
C ILE A 247 0.74 -22.24 -22.00
N GLU A 248 0.69 -21.54 -23.15
CA GLU A 248 1.31 -22.00 -24.41
C GLU A 248 2.80 -22.27 -24.25
N PHE A 249 3.54 -21.41 -23.57
CA PHE A 249 4.93 -21.63 -23.24
C PHE A 249 5.13 -22.90 -22.41
N CYS A 250 4.30 -23.13 -21.41
CA CYS A 250 4.38 -24.31 -20.55
C CYS A 250 4.03 -25.62 -21.28
N GLU A 251 3.08 -25.60 -22.19
CA GLU A 251 2.69 -26.73 -23.01
C GLU A 251 3.76 -27.10 -24.04
N ASN A 252 4.41 -26.10 -24.63
CA ASN A 252 5.43 -26.29 -25.67
C ASN A 252 6.84 -26.58 -25.12
N THR A 253 7.04 -26.44 -23.80
CA THR A 253 8.35 -26.69 -23.21
C THR A 253 8.70 -28.18 -23.22
N LYS A 254 9.94 -28.50 -23.62
CA LYS A 254 10.48 -29.88 -23.57
C LYS A 254 10.86 -30.32 -22.15
N SER A 255 10.71 -29.49 -21.17
CA SER A 255 11.09 -29.77 -19.77
C SER A 255 10.13 -30.80 -19.16
N LYS A 256 10.69 -31.82 -18.49
CA LYS A 256 9.92 -32.83 -17.73
C LYS A 256 9.54 -32.39 -16.32
N LEU A 257 9.76 -31.11 -15.98
CA LEU A 257 9.45 -30.59 -14.64
C LEU A 257 7.95 -30.43 -14.46
N LYS A 258 7.41 -31.00 -13.39
CA LYS A 258 5.99 -30.89 -13.02
C LYS A 258 5.49 -29.47 -12.89
N PHE A 259 6.38 -28.50 -12.66
CA PHE A 259 6.04 -27.09 -12.61
C PHE A 259 5.31 -26.60 -13.87
N PHE A 260 5.81 -26.93 -15.05
CA PHE A 260 5.20 -26.51 -16.32
C PHE A 260 3.87 -27.22 -16.58
N THR A 261 3.84 -28.54 -16.36
CA THR A 261 2.59 -29.32 -16.47
C THR A 261 1.53 -28.81 -15.51
N ASN A 262 1.90 -28.54 -14.25
CA ASN A 262 0.97 -28.03 -13.26
C ASN A 262 0.38 -26.66 -13.65
N ILE A 263 1.17 -25.78 -14.29
CA ILE A 263 0.66 -24.49 -14.79
C ILE A 263 -0.33 -24.74 -15.93
N ALA A 264 0.06 -25.54 -16.92
CA ALA A 264 -0.78 -25.82 -18.08
C ALA A 264 -2.14 -26.46 -17.70
N GLU A 265 -2.15 -27.39 -16.74
CA GLU A 265 -3.34 -28.09 -16.27
C GLU A 265 -4.24 -27.26 -15.33
N ASN A 266 -3.75 -26.16 -14.76
CA ASN A 266 -4.50 -25.37 -13.77
C ASN A 266 -4.84 -23.96 -14.24
N ARG A 267 -5.15 -23.81 -15.53
CA ARG A 267 -5.54 -22.54 -16.13
C ARG A 267 -6.63 -21.81 -15.35
N SER A 268 -7.71 -22.50 -15.04
CA SER A 268 -8.86 -21.90 -14.34
C SER A 268 -8.50 -21.35 -12.97
N LEU A 269 -7.59 -22.00 -12.25
CA LEU A 269 -7.09 -21.51 -10.96
C LEU A 269 -6.29 -20.19 -11.14
N ILE A 270 -5.43 -20.13 -12.16
CA ILE A 270 -4.64 -18.97 -12.46
C ILE A 270 -5.53 -17.79 -12.86
N GLU A 271 -6.52 -18.03 -13.72
CA GLU A 271 -7.52 -17.02 -14.13
C GLU A 271 -8.31 -16.48 -12.93
N HIS A 272 -8.74 -17.38 -12.04
CA HIS A 272 -9.43 -17.02 -10.81
C HIS A 272 -8.56 -16.13 -9.92
N ASN A 273 -7.35 -16.58 -9.61
CA ASN A 273 -6.40 -15.83 -8.79
C ASN A 273 -6.08 -14.47 -9.41
N TYR A 274 -5.87 -14.42 -10.73
CA TYR A 274 -5.59 -13.18 -11.43
C TYR A 274 -6.73 -12.17 -11.28
N LYS A 275 -7.98 -12.61 -11.43
CA LYS A 275 -9.16 -11.78 -11.23
C LYS A 275 -9.25 -11.25 -9.79
N MET A 276 -8.83 -12.05 -8.81
CA MET A 276 -8.86 -11.67 -7.40
C MET A 276 -7.75 -10.71 -6.99
N MET A 277 -6.57 -10.80 -7.62
CA MET A 277 -5.35 -10.13 -7.14
C MET A 277 -4.91 -8.93 -7.99
N GLN A 278 -5.39 -8.78 -9.23
CA GLN A 278 -4.96 -7.70 -10.11
C GLN A 278 -5.48 -6.34 -9.62
N LEU A 279 -4.63 -5.31 -9.70
CA LEU A 279 -4.91 -3.94 -9.30
C LEU A 279 -4.83 -2.93 -10.45
N TYR A 280 -4.35 -3.32 -11.64
CA TYR A 280 -4.25 -2.41 -12.78
C TYR A 280 -5.64 -1.97 -13.30
N ALA A 281 -6.68 -2.79 -13.10
CA ALA A 281 -8.07 -2.45 -13.33
C ALA A 281 -8.85 -2.49 -12.01
N PRO A 282 -8.77 -1.41 -11.19
CA PRO A 282 -9.36 -1.37 -9.87
C PRO A 282 -10.86 -1.63 -9.86
N GLN A 283 -11.32 -2.45 -8.91
CA GLN A 283 -12.72 -2.87 -8.79
C GLN A 283 -13.59 -1.78 -8.16
N MET A 284 -13.65 -0.63 -8.79
CA MET A 284 -14.41 0.53 -8.35
C MET A 284 -15.55 0.87 -9.30
N SER A 285 -16.67 1.35 -8.74
CA SER A 285 -17.76 1.90 -9.54
C SER A 285 -17.33 3.23 -10.19
N VAL A 286 -17.99 3.61 -11.28
CA VAL A 286 -17.77 4.92 -11.91
C VAL A 286 -17.99 6.05 -10.92
N GLN A 287 -19.04 5.95 -10.08
CA GLN A 287 -19.37 6.94 -9.07
C GLN A 287 -18.25 7.11 -8.04
N SER A 288 -17.70 5.98 -7.56
CA SER A 288 -16.58 5.99 -6.62
C SER A 288 -15.31 6.62 -7.23
N LYS A 289 -15.06 6.35 -8.51
CA LYS A 289 -13.95 6.95 -9.25
C LYS A 289 -14.08 8.46 -9.39
N ILE A 290 -15.28 8.93 -9.74
CA ILE A 290 -15.60 10.37 -9.81
C ILE A 290 -15.40 11.02 -8.44
N HIS A 291 -15.95 10.42 -7.39
CA HIS A 291 -15.82 10.94 -6.02
C HIS A 291 -14.35 11.10 -5.60
N VAL A 292 -13.52 10.08 -5.83
CA VAL A 292 -12.08 10.16 -5.50
C VAL A 292 -11.40 11.29 -6.27
N LYS A 293 -11.66 11.38 -7.58
CA LYS A 293 -11.07 12.40 -8.44
C LYS A 293 -11.46 13.81 -8.00
N GLU A 294 -12.76 14.08 -7.83
CA GLU A 294 -13.26 15.39 -7.41
C GLU A 294 -12.78 15.78 -6.02
N SER A 295 -12.72 14.83 -5.08
CA SER A 295 -12.20 15.09 -3.73
C SER A 295 -10.73 15.50 -3.74
N ILE A 296 -9.92 14.92 -4.63
CA ILE A 296 -8.51 15.31 -4.79
C ILE A 296 -8.38 16.68 -5.47
N GLU A 297 -9.17 16.93 -6.53
CA GLU A 297 -9.11 18.18 -7.30
C GLU A 297 -9.59 19.40 -6.49
N ASN A 298 -10.59 19.21 -5.64
CA ASN A 298 -11.22 20.26 -4.83
C ASN A 298 -10.70 20.31 -3.39
N PHE A 299 -9.63 19.59 -3.08
CA PHE A 299 -9.09 19.56 -1.73
C PHE A 299 -8.49 20.92 -1.34
N GLU A 300 -9.04 21.49 -0.29
CA GLU A 300 -8.53 22.67 0.37
C GLU A 300 -7.72 22.26 1.61
N CYS A 301 -6.49 22.73 1.68
CA CYS A 301 -5.57 22.38 2.75
C CYS A 301 -5.84 23.25 3.98
N GLU A 302 -6.33 22.63 5.04
CA GLU A 302 -6.51 23.28 6.34
C GLU A 302 -5.73 22.55 7.44
N PHE A 303 -5.12 23.30 8.33
CA PHE A 303 -4.47 22.78 9.52
C PHE A 303 -5.05 23.41 10.77
N ASN A 304 -5.94 22.68 11.46
CA ASN A 304 -6.61 23.15 12.66
C ASN A 304 -5.82 22.77 13.93
N LYS A 305 -4.74 23.48 14.19
CA LYS A 305 -3.86 23.22 15.33
C LYS A 305 -4.59 23.30 16.67
N THR A 306 -5.54 24.21 16.81
CA THR A 306 -6.27 24.42 18.07
C THR A 306 -7.12 23.20 18.40
N GLU A 307 -7.83 22.67 17.41
CA GLU A 307 -8.65 21.47 17.58
C GLU A 307 -7.77 20.26 17.93
N ILE A 308 -6.69 20.06 17.20
CA ILE A 308 -5.74 18.98 17.47
C ILE A 308 -5.20 19.02 18.91
N ILE A 309 -4.81 20.21 19.41
CA ILE A 309 -4.34 20.36 20.79
C ILE A 309 -5.46 20.05 21.79
N GLY A 310 -6.70 20.47 21.51
CA GLY A 310 -7.87 20.13 22.31
C GLY A 310 -8.05 18.61 22.39
N MET A 311 -8.08 17.94 21.25
CA MET A 311 -8.19 16.48 21.16
C MET A 311 -7.07 15.75 21.91
N MET A 312 -5.83 16.22 21.80
CA MET A 312 -4.69 15.62 22.51
C MET A 312 -4.83 15.74 24.03
N ARG A 313 -5.38 16.83 24.51
CA ARG A 313 -5.66 17.04 25.94
C ARG A 313 -6.75 16.07 26.41
N ASP A 314 -7.84 15.98 25.66
CA ASP A 314 -8.97 15.13 25.98
C ASP A 314 -8.61 13.64 25.96
N ASP A 315 -7.77 13.24 25.01
CA ASP A 315 -7.28 11.86 24.89
C ASP A 315 -6.11 11.55 25.84
N GLY A 316 -5.61 12.53 26.58
CA GLY A 316 -4.59 12.36 27.62
C GLY A 316 -3.24 11.90 27.08
N PHE A 317 -2.85 12.30 25.88
CA PHE A 317 -1.52 11.99 25.39
C PHE A 317 -0.65 13.24 25.20
N GLY A 318 0.66 13.08 25.47
CA GLY A 318 1.60 14.20 25.54
C GLY A 318 1.91 14.85 24.18
N GLU A 319 2.84 15.78 24.20
CA GLU A 319 3.21 16.58 23.04
C GLU A 319 3.69 15.75 21.85
N LEU A 320 3.22 16.11 20.67
CA LEU A 320 3.69 15.64 19.37
C LEU A 320 4.16 16.86 18.56
N ASN A 321 5.19 16.68 17.76
CA ASN A 321 5.66 17.74 16.86
C ASN A 321 4.80 17.78 15.59
N TRP A 322 3.82 18.67 15.58
CA TRP A 322 2.89 18.85 14.45
C TRP A 322 3.43 19.79 13.36
N GLU A 323 4.48 20.54 13.65
CA GLU A 323 5.02 21.54 12.70
C GLU A 323 5.49 20.90 11.38
N VAL A 324 5.95 19.65 11.45
CA VAL A 324 6.36 18.89 10.25
C VAL A 324 5.23 18.68 9.25
N LEU A 325 3.98 18.64 9.70
CA LEU A 325 2.81 18.46 8.82
C LEU A 325 2.23 19.77 8.29
N LYS A 326 2.68 20.90 8.87
CA LYS A 326 2.20 22.23 8.52
C LYS A 326 2.96 22.87 7.35
N GLU A 327 4.21 22.46 7.15
CA GLU A 327 5.12 23.05 6.17
C GLU A 327 4.98 22.49 4.74
N ASN A 328 3.96 21.63 4.49
CA ASN A 328 3.75 21.00 3.20
C ASN A 328 2.52 21.56 2.46
#